data_e19de838f75fe14f3284fc1d490745d1
#
_entry.id   e19de838f75fe14f3284fc1d490745d1
#
_cell.length_a   1.000
_cell.length_b   1.000
_cell.length_c   1.000
_cell.angle_alpha   90.00
_cell.angle_beta   90.00
_cell.angle_gamma   90.00
#
_symmetry.space_group_name_H-M   'P 1'
#
loop_
_entity.id
_entity.type
_entity.pdbx_description
1 polymer ?
#
loop_
_entity_poly.entity_id
_entity_poly.type
_entity_poly.pdbx_seq_one_letter_code
_entity_poly.pdbx_strand_id
1 'polypeptide(L)'
;MMTDTGSFQYNGVNSKTHKIIAELINKGIIQSEIYNKVYNENSTSKLMILGKALNSLNVLNKYKTTYMYLNRSELKENNYEKGDTEGIVNYGLSLKNIEFTAMFIEDLDKENLIKISFRSKNNFPCNKFAKDNFNGGGHINAAGGKFEGKIDDAIAFFIKKIKEFKFQ
;
A
#
# COMPACT_ATOMS: atom_id res chain seq x y z
N MET A 1 16.43 -1.60 8.88
CA MET A 1 17.11 -1.86 7.57
C MET A 1 16.31 -2.80 6.67
N MET A 2 15.91 -4.03 7.09
CA MET A 2 15.16 -4.96 6.24
C MET A 2 13.80 -4.39 5.78
N THR A 3 13.03 -3.80 6.68
CA THR A 3 11.75 -3.11 6.40
C THR A 3 11.93 -1.90 5.50
N ASP A 4 12.90 -1.01 5.81
CA ASP A 4 13.11 0.25 5.09
C ASP A 4 13.63 0.06 3.66
N THR A 5 14.26 -1.09 3.42
CA THR A 5 14.76 -1.48 2.09
C THR A 5 13.79 -2.38 1.33
N GLY A 6 12.64 -2.74 1.94
CA GLY A 6 11.71 -3.73 1.40
C GLY A 6 12.39 -5.05 1.09
N SER A 7 13.20 -5.56 2.03
CA SER A 7 14.06 -6.75 1.83
C SER A 7 15.02 -6.58 0.63
N PHE A 8 15.63 -5.39 0.54
CA PHE A 8 16.67 -5.02 -0.42
C PHE A 8 16.19 -4.79 -1.87
N GLN A 9 14.91 -4.59 -2.08
CA GLN A 9 14.35 -4.35 -3.42
C GLN A 9 14.17 -2.86 -3.78
N TYR A 10 14.27 -1.92 -2.82
CA TYR A 10 14.05 -0.50 -3.09
C TYR A 10 15.29 0.21 -3.64
N ASN A 11 15.06 1.27 -4.42
CA ASN A 11 16.12 2.00 -5.13
C ASN A 11 17.23 2.61 -4.25
N GLY A 12 17.02 2.75 -2.95
CA GLY A 12 18.06 3.23 -2.01
C GLY A 12 19.12 2.19 -1.64
N VAL A 13 18.95 0.93 -2.04
CA VAL A 13 19.88 -0.15 -1.76
C VAL A 13 21.12 -0.04 -2.66
N ASN A 14 22.30 -0.14 -2.06
CA ASN A 14 23.57 -0.05 -2.76
C ASN A 14 24.63 -0.96 -2.11
N SER A 15 25.84 -0.96 -2.64
CA SER A 15 26.93 -1.82 -2.16
C SER A 15 27.25 -1.59 -0.66
N LYS A 16 27.11 -0.36 -0.15
CA LYS A 16 27.34 -0.05 1.26
C LYS A 16 26.27 -0.75 2.14
N THR A 17 25.01 -0.79 1.69
CA THR A 17 23.93 -1.50 2.40
C THR A 17 24.31 -2.97 2.57
N HIS A 18 24.74 -3.65 1.50
CA HIS A 18 25.13 -5.06 1.57
C HIS A 18 26.38 -5.30 2.41
N LYS A 19 27.36 -4.41 2.38
CA LYS A 19 28.54 -4.50 3.26
C LYS A 19 28.16 -4.43 4.73
N ILE A 20 27.25 -3.52 5.11
CA ILE A 20 26.77 -3.42 6.49
C ILE A 20 26.06 -4.72 6.91
N ILE A 21 25.27 -5.33 6.02
CA ILE A 21 24.58 -6.58 6.32
C ILE A 21 25.58 -7.72 6.51
N ALA A 22 26.60 -7.81 5.64
CA ALA A 22 27.65 -8.81 5.79
C ALA A 22 28.37 -8.67 7.14
N GLU A 23 28.67 -7.46 7.57
CA GLU A 23 29.25 -7.18 8.90
C GLU A 23 28.34 -7.63 10.04
N LEU A 24 27.03 -7.36 9.93
CA LEU A 24 26.04 -7.76 10.93
C LEU A 24 25.93 -9.29 11.02
N ILE A 25 25.95 -10.00 9.90
CA ILE A 25 25.95 -11.47 9.85
C ILE A 25 27.23 -12.01 10.51
N ASN A 26 28.40 -11.43 10.21
CA ASN A 26 29.67 -11.81 10.85
C ASN A 26 29.64 -11.62 12.38
N LYS A 27 28.81 -10.71 12.89
CA LYS A 27 28.59 -10.49 14.32
C LYS A 27 27.53 -11.40 14.93
N GLY A 28 27.04 -12.39 14.19
CA GLY A 28 26.12 -13.40 14.67
C GLY A 28 24.63 -13.12 14.45
N ILE A 29 24.27 -12.10 13.61
CA ILE A 29 22.87 -11.90 13.26
C ILE A 29 22.44 -12.98 12.28
N ILE A 30 21.34 -13.66 12.58
CA ILE A 30 20.71 -14.65 11.72
C ILE A 30 19.64 -13.95 10.86
N GLN A 31 20.01 -13.60 9.65
CA GLN A 31 19.18 -12.83 8.73
C GLN A 31 17.83 -13.54 8.42
N SER A 32 17.83 -14.87 8.31
CA SER A 32 16.61 -15.64 8.05
C SER A 32 15.58 -15.57 9.20
N GLU A 33 16.04 -15.52 10.44
CA GLU A 33 15.13 -15.35 11.59
C GLU A 33 14.45 -13.98 11.59
N ILE A 34 15.22 -12.94 11.26
CA ILE A 34 14.66 -11.58 11.13
C ILE A 34 13.66 -11.54 9.96
N TYR A 35 13.99 -12.16 8.83
CA TYR A 35 13.09 -12.24 7.68
C TYR A 35 11.78 -12.95 8.06
N ASN A 36 11.85 -14.08 8.72
CA ASN A 36 10.68 -14.83 9.14
C ASN A 36 9.78 -14.02 10.08
N LYS A 37 10.35 -13.34 11.08
CA LYS A 37 9.59 -12.47 11.99
C LYS A 37 8.92 -11.29 11.30
N VAL A 38 9.54 -10.74 10.26
CA VAL A 38 9.01 -9.57 9.55
C VAL A 38 7.96 -9.95 8.51
N TYR A 39 8.16 -11.06 7.79
CA TYR A 39 7.37 -11.37 6.59
C TYR A 39 6.55 -12.66 6.68
N ASN A 40 6.90 -13.61 7.56
CA ASN A 40 6.29 -14.93 7.59
C ASN A 40 5.47 -15.21 8.87
N GLU A 41 5.41 -14.28 9.82
CA GLU A 41 4.57 -14.38 11.03
C GLU A 41 3.28 -13.56 10.86
N ASN A 42 2.53 -13.84 9.78
CA ASN A 42 1.25 -13.18 9.55
C ASN A 42 0.12 -13.87 10.35
N SER A 43 -0.78 -13.06 10.91
CA SER A 43 -2.03 -13.56 11.50
C SER A 43 -2.96 -14.15 10.43
N THR A 44 -3.86 -15.02 10.84
CA THR A 44 -4.92 -15.53 9.94
C THR A 44 -5.79 -14.38 9.43
N SER A 45 -6.14 -13.42 10.30
CA SER A 45 -6.92 -12.23 9.94
C SER A 45 -6.25 -11.45 8.80
N LYS A 46 -4.94 -11.19 8.91
CA LYS A 46 -4.17 -10.47 7.87
C LYS A 46 -4.21 -11.18 6.52
N LEU A 47 -4.07 -12.51 6.50
CA LEU A 47 -4.12 -13.27 5.24
C LEU A 47 -5.53 -13.29 4.63
N MET A 48 -6.58 -13.41 5.46
CA MET A 48 -7.96 -13.33 4.98
C MET A 48 -8.31 -11.95 4.44
N ILE A 49 -7.88 -10.89 5.11
CA ILE A 49 -8.04 -9.49 4.67
C ILE A 49 -7.26 -9.23 3.37
N LEU A 50 -6.05 -9.77 3.24
CA LEU A 50 -5.30 -9.73 1.98
C LEU A 50 -6.09 -10.39 0.86
N GLY A 51 -6.67 -11.57 1.09
CA GLY A 51 -7.52 -12.25 0.11
C GLY A 51 -8.72 -11.40 -0.32
N LYS A 52 -9.41 -10.75 0.63
CA LYS A 52 -10.53 -9.84 0.34
C LYS A 52 -10.07 -8.64 -0.51
N ALA A 53 -8.97 -8.01 -0.12
CA ALA A 53 -8.42 -6.88 -0.86
C ALA A 53 -8.03 -7.26 -2.30
N LEU A 54 -7.40 -8.41 -2.51
CA LEU A 54 -7.05 -8.90 -3.83
C LEU A 54 -8.28 -9.25 -4.69
N ASN A 55 -9.35 -9.77 -4.10
CA ASN A 55 -10.61 -10.01 -4.80
C ASN A 55 -11.29 -8.71 -5.26
N SER A 56 -11.07 -7.60 -4.56
CA SER A 56 -11.57 -6.27 -4.94
C SER A 56 -10.68 -5.53 -5.93
N LEU A 57 -9.57 -6.15 -6.40
CA LEU A 57 -8.62 -5.49 -7.27
C LEU A 57 -9.22 -5.14 -8.63
N ASN A 58 -9.14 -3.88 -8.99
CA ASN A 58 -9.56 -3.33 -10.27
C ASN A 58 -8.37 -2.71 -11.01
N VAL A 59 -8.32 -2.90 -12.32
CA VAL A 59 -7.22 -2.43 -13.17
C VAL A 59 -7.74 -1.40 -14.17
N LEU A 60 -7.18 -0.20 -14.12
CA LEU A 60 -7.43 0.90 -15.04
C LEU A 60 -6.27 0.99 -16.04
N ASN A 61 -6.19 0.05 -16.97
CA ASN A 61 -5.06 -0.12 -17.90
C ASN A 61 -4.64 1.17 -18.62
N LYS A 62 -5.63 1.95 -19.11
CA LYS A 62 -5.39 3.21 -19.81
C LYS A 62 -4.61 4.23 -18.95
N TYR A 63 -4.73 4.12 -17.64
CA TYR A 63 -4.14 5.04 -16.66
C TYR A 63 -3.01 4.38 -15.86
N LYS A 64 -2.55 3.18 -16.26
CA LYS A 64 -1.52 2.41 -15.57
C LYS A 64 -1.73 2.36 -14.05
N THR A 65 -2.99 2.25 -13.63
CA THR A 65 -3.43 2.42 -12.25
C THR A 65 -4.26 1.23 -11.82
N THR A 66 -4.13 0.86 -10.54
CA THR A 66 -5.02 -0.10 -9.89
C THR A 66 -5.67 0.52 -8.66
N TYR A 67 -6.78 -0.08 -8.23
CA TYR A 67 -7.32 0.18 -6.90
C TYR A 67 -7.90 -1.09 -6.29
N MET A 68 -7.92 -1.11 -4.97
CA MET A 68 -8.51 -2.15 -4.14
C MET A 68 -9.33 -1.48 -3.04
N TYR A 69 -10.27 -2.21 -2.46
CA TYR A 69 -11.03 -1.69 -1.34
C TYR A 69 -11.39 -2.79 -0.34
N LEU A 70 -11.66 -2.37 0.88
CA LEU A 70 -12.16 -3.19 1.98
C LEU A 70 -13.33 -2.48 2.66
N ASN A 71 -14.45 -3.17 2.74
CA ASN A 71 -15.64 -2.72 3.44
C ASN A 71 -15.53 -2.98 4.94
N ARG A 72 -16.27 -2.24 5.73
CA ARG A 72 -16.35 -2.41 7.19
C ARG A 72 -16.83 -3.81 7.59
N SER A 73 -17.78 -4.39 6.85
CA SER A 73 -18.25 -5.76 7.07
C SER A 73 -17.14 -6.77 6.89
N GLU A 74 -16.36 -6.67 5.81
CA GLU A 74 -15.24 -7.57 5.52
C GLU A 74 -14.15 -7.49 6.59
N LEU A 75 -13.85 -6.30 7.11
CA LEU A 75 -12.91 -6.11 8.21
C LEU A 75 -13.41 -6.78 9.50
N LYS A 76 -14.69 -6.60 9.85
CA LYS A 76 -15.29 -7.20 11.06
C LYS A 76 -15.36 -8.72 10.95
N GLU A 77 -15.82 -9.27 9.83
CA GLU A 77 -15.94 -10.71 9.58
C GLU A 77 -14.58 -11.42 9.68
N ASN A 78 -13.49 -10.74 9.36
CA ASN A 78 -12.15 -11.30 9.40
C ASN A 78 -11.35 -10.89 10.65
N ASN A 79 -12.02 -10.39 11.69
CA ASN A 79 -11.38 -10.01 12.96
C ASN A 79 -10.17 -9.09 12.75
N TYR A 80 -10.35 -8.05 11.93
CA TYR A 80 -9.28 -7.10 11.62
C TYR A 80 -8.61 -6.54 12.88
N GLU A 81 -7.30 -6.57 12.89
CA GLU A 81 -6.45 -5.92 13.87
C GLU A 81 -5.63 -4.80 13.21
N LYS A 82 -5.28 -3.79 14.02
CA LYS A 82 -4.46 -2.67 13.53
C LYS A 82 -3.12 -3.18 13.03
N GLY A 83 -2.83 -2.96 11.75
CA GLY A 83 -1.63 -3.45 11.08
C GLY A 83 -1.91 -4.50 9.99
N ASP A 84 -3.05 -5.20 10.03
CA ASP A 84 -3.38 -6.25 9.06
C ASP A 84 -3.45 -5.76 7.61
N THR A 85 -3.76 -4.49 7.41
CA THR A 85 -3.81 -3.89 6.07
C THR A 85 -2.46 -3.31 5.61
N GLU A 86 -1.44 -3.35 6.47
CA GLU A 86 -0.14 -2.80 6.13
C GLU A 86 0.53 -3.59 5.00
N GLY A 87 1.01 -2.86 3.99
CA GLY A 87 1.69 -3.45 2.83
C GLY A 87 0.76 -3.98 1.73
N ILE A 88 -0.54 -4.20 1.99
CA ILE A 88 -1.48 -4.76 0.99
C ILE A 88 -1.55 -3.89 -0.26
N VAL A 89 -1.56 -2.57 -0.12
CA VAL A 89 -1.59 -1.64 -1.26
C VAL A 89 -0.47 -1.90 -2.28
N ASN A 90 0.68 -2.44 -1.86
CA ASN A 90 1.81 -2.71 -2.74
C ASN A 90 1.54 -3.83 -3.76
N TYR A 91 0.60 -4.74 -3.48
CA TYR A 91 0.22 -5.79 -4.43
C TYR A 91 -0.34 -5.19 -5.72
N GLY A 92 -1.04 -4.07 -5.66
CA GLY A 92 -1.50 -3.37 -6.86
C GLY A 92 -0.35 -2.92 -7.77
N LEU A 93 0.81 -2.54 -7.20
CA LEU A 93 2.00 -2.18 -7.96
C LEU A 93 2.76 -3.38 -8.53
N SER A 94 2.50 -4.60 -8.07
CA SER A 94 3.21 -5.79 -8.56
C SER A 94 2.79 -6.17 -9.98
N LEU A 95 1.67 -5.67 -10.46
CA LEU A 95 1.20 -5.92 -11.81
C LEU A 95 2.10 -5.22 -12.86
N LYS A 96 2.28 -5.92 -13.99
CA LYS A 96 3.04 -5.39 -15.14
C LYS A 96 2.37 -4.11 -15.66
N ASN A 97 3.18 -3.12 -16.00
CA ASN A 97 2.75 -1.83 -16.55
C ASN A 97 1.90 -0.95 -15.60
N ILE A 98 1.83 -1.25 -14.31
CA ILE A 98 1.18 -0.41 -13.32
C ILE A 98 2.21 0.51 -12.66
N GLU A 99 1.86 1.79 -12.57
CA GLU A 99 2.69 2.84 -12.00
C GLU A 99 2.08 3.47 -10.73
N PHE A 100 0.76 3.34 -10.54
CA PHE A 100 0.05 3.90 -9.40
C PHE A 100 -1.01 2.95 -8.87
N THR A 101 -1.21 2.94 -7.56
CA THR A 101 -2.25 2.14 -6.90
C THR A 101 -2.84 2.89 -5.72
N ALA A 102 -4.12 2.65 -5.47
CA ALA A 102 -4.85 3.12 -4.31
C ALA A 102 -5.52 1.96 -3.57
N MET A 103 -5.58 2.05 -2.24
CA MET A 103 -6.36 1.13 -1.41
C MET A 103 -7.30 1.94 -0.52
N PHE A 104 -8.59 1.67 -0.64
CA PHE A 104 -9.66 2.32 0.11
C PHE A 104 -10.11 1.41 1.24
N ILE A 105 -10.22 1.93 2.44
CA ILE A 105 -10.60 1.16 3.63
C ILE A 105 -11.64 1.96 4.39
N GLU A 106 -12.82 1.40 4.61
CA GLU A 106 -13.80 1.98 5.50
C GLU A 106 -13.28 1.99 6.94
N ASP A 107 -13.37 3.14 7.60
CA ASP A 107 -12.96 3.27 9.00
C ASP A 107 -13.92 2.49 9.91
N LEU A 108 -13.41 1.70 10.85
CA LEU A 108 -14.23 0.91 11.76
C LEU A 108 -14.94 1.76 12.82
N ASP A 109 -14.30 2.85 13.25
CA ASP A 109 -14.77 3.68 14.37
C ASP A 109 -15.62 4.85 13.89
N LYS A 110 -15.35 5.38 12.69
CA LYS A 110 -16.01 6.55 12.11
C LYS A 110 -16.82 6.17 10.89
N GLU A 111 -18.13 6.37 10.96
CA GLU A 111 -18.99 6.21 9.81
C GLU A 111 -18.68 7.25 8.72
N ASN A 112 -18.87 6.84 7.47
CA ASN A 112 -18.62 7.68 6.30
C ASN A 112 -17.21 8.27 6.23
N LEU A 113 -16.22 7.59 6.80
CA LEU A 113 -14.82 7.93 6.65
C LEU A 113 -14.09 6.79 5.93
N ILE A 114 -13.45 7.13 4.83
CA ILE A 114 -12.61 6.22 4.04
C ILE A 114 -11.16 6.64 4.23
N LYS A 115 -10.34 5.74 4.73
CA LYS A 115 -8.88 5.87 4.75
C LYS A 115 -8.33 5.36 3.43
N ILE A 116 -7.39 6.10 2.86
CA ILE A 116 -6.84 5.77 1.55
C ILE A 116 -5.32 5.70 1.65
N SER A 117 -4.76 4.61 1.14
CA SER A 117 -3.32 4.46 0.97
C SER A 117 -2.98 4.53 -0.52
N PHE A 118 -1.97 5.33 -0.85
CA PHE A 118 -1.47 5.49 -2.21
C PHE A 118 -0.03 5.02 -2.31
N ARG A 119 0.28 4.30 -3.38
CA ARG A 119 1.66 3.92 -3.72
C ARG A 119 1.90 4.13 -5.20
N SER A 120 3.12 4.48 -5.55
CA SER A 120 3.51 4.68 -6.95
C SER A 120 4.93 4.21 -7.22
N LYS A 121 5.25 4.08 -8.50
CA LYS A 121 6.59 3.82 -9.03
C LYS A 121 7.06 5.03 -9.82
N ASN A 122 8.35 5.01 -10.12
CA ASN A 122 8.98 6.00 -10.99
C ASN A 122 8.72 7.44 -10.49
N ASN A 123 8.37 8.31 -11.39
CA ASN A 123 8.16 9.74 -11.13
C ASN A 123 6.69 10.12 -10.85
N PHE A 124 5.79 9.16 -10.66
CA PHE A 124 4.40 9.49 -10.33
C PHE A 124 4.32 10.07 -8.90
N PRO A 125 3.96 11.34 -8.74
CA PRO A 125 3.97 12.01 -7.42
C PRO A 125 2.68 11.72 -6.66
N CYS A 126 2.56 10.52 -6.07
CA CYS A 126 1.33 10.13 -5.36
C CYS A 126 1.02 11.03 -4.15
N ASN A 127 2.03 11.65 -3.54
CA ASN A 127 1.84 12.61 -2.47
C ASN A 127 1.13 13.89 -2.94
N LYS A 128 1.46 14.39 -4.14
CA LYS A 128 0.76 15.53 -4.73
C LYS A 128 -0.68 15.15 -5.06
N PHE A 129 -0.89 13.99 -5.67
CA PHE A 129 -2.23 13.48 -5.96
C PHE A 129 -3.09 13.38 -4.70
N ALA A 130 -2.53 12.83 -3.61
CA ALA A 130 -3.20 12.71 -2.32
C ALA A 130 -3.54 14.08 -1.71
N LYS A 131 -2.59 15.03 -1.75
CA LYS A 131 -2.77 16.38 -1.23
C LYS A 131 -3.85 17.14 -1.98
N ASP A 132 -3.82 17.11 -3.32
CA ASP A 132 -4.70 17.91 -4.16
C ASP A 132 -6.15 17.38 -4.19
N ASN A 133 -6.37 16.08 -3.88
CA ASN A 133 -7.68 15.44 -4.07
C ASN A 133 -8.26 14.76 -2.83
N PHE A 134 -7.45 14.40 -1.82
CA PHE A 134 -7.90 13.52 -0.72
C PHE A 134 -7.48 14.00 0.67
N ASN A 135 -7.26 15.29 0.87
CA ASN A 135 -6.83 15.85 2.16
C ASN A 135 -5.68 15.07 2.80
N GLY A 136 -4.72 14.68 1.97
CA GLY A 136 -3.66 13.76 2.34
C GLY A 136 -2.26 14.32 2.17
N GLY A 137 -1.28 13.44 2.16
CA GLY A 137 0.13 13.76 1.98
C GLY A 137 1.03 12.56 2.25
N GLY A 138 2.33 12.79 2.19
CA GLY A 138 3.34 11.78 2.40
C GLY A 138 4.56 11.97 1.52
N HIS A 139 5.26 10.88 1.23
CA HIS A 139 6.41 10.86 0.33
C HIS A 139 5.97 10.71 -1.13
N ILE A 140 6.87 11.03 -2.06
CA ILE A 140 6.59 11.02 -3.50
C ILE A 140 5.95 9.71 -3.99
N ASN A 141 6.38 8.56 -3.47
CA ASN A 141 5.89 7.24 -3.87
C ASN A 141 5.05 6.53 -2.78
N ALA A 142 4.80 7.16 -1.63
CA ALA A 142 4.00 6.60 -0.55
C ALA A 142 3.25 7.71 0.18
N ALA A 143 1.95 7.75 0.04
CA ALA A 143 1.09 8.78 0.64
C ALA A 143 -0.19 8.17 1.21
N GLY A 144 -0.85 8.92 2.06
CA GLY A 144 -2.18 8.61 2.58
C GLY A 144 -3.16 9.73 2.30
N GLY A 145 -4.44 9.43 2.38
CA GLY A 145 -5.52 10.41 2.25
C GLY A 145 -6.78 9.95 2.96
N LYS A 146 -7.80 10.80 2.92
CA LYS A 146 -9.13 10.51 3.48
C LYS A 146 -10.20 11.02 2.52
N PHE A 147 -11.35 10.37 2.59
CA PHE A 147 -12.56 10.83 1.92
C PHE A 147 -13.74 10.69 2.88
N GLU A 148 -14.56 11.71 2.98
CA GLU A 148 -15.80 11.68 3.77
C GLU A 148 -16.97 11.32 2.87
N GLY A 149 -17.62 10.20 3.13
CA GLY A 149 -18.70 9.65 2.32
C GLY A 149 -18.63 8.12 2.21
N LYS A 150 -19.37 7.57 1.27
CA LYS A 150 -19.39 6.12 1.01
C LYS A 150 -18.18 5.70 0.18
N ILE A 151 -17.82 4.42 0.28
CA ILE A 151 -16.66 3.88 -0.42
C ILE A 151 -16.82 3.96 -1.96
N ASP A 152 -18.03 3.75 -2.46
CA ASP A 152 -18.33 3.86 -3.90
C ASP A 152 -18.14 5.29 -4.42
N ASP A 153 -18.51 6.30 -3.62
CA ASP A 153 -18.32 7.71 -3.97
C ASP A 153 -16.82 8.07 -3.98
N ALA A 154 -16.06 7.55 -3.02
CA ALA A 154 -14.60 7.72 -2.96
C ALA A 154 -13.92 7.12 -4.19
N ILE A 155 -14.32 5.92 -4.60
CA ILE A 155 -13.80 5.23 -5.79
C ILE A 155 -14.18 5.98 -7.07
N ALA A 156 -15.44 6.40 -7.21
CA ALA A 156 -15.90 7.17 -8.36
C ALA A 156 -15.12 8.50 -8.49
N PHE A 157 -14.92 9.19 -7.38
CA PHE A 157 -14.12 10.41 -7.33
C PHE A 157 -12.66 10.14 -7.72
N PHE A 158 -12.05 9.09 -7.20
CA PHE A 158 -10.71 8.67 -7.55
C PHE A 158 -10.57 8.40 -9.06
N ILE A 159 -11.49 7.63 -9.64
CA ILE A 159 -11.48 7.32 -11.09
C ILE A 159 -11.60 8.59 -11.91
N LYS A 160 -12.46 9.55 -11.50
CA LYS A 160 -12.58 10.85 -12.15
C LYS A 160 -11.26 11.61 -12.10
N LYS A 161 -10.62 11.68 -10.92
CA LYS A 161 -9.37 12.43 -10.73
C LYS A 161 -8.17 11.80 -11.46
N ILE A 162 -8.09 10.48 -11.55
CA ILE A 162 -7.07 9.80 -12.36
C ILE A 162 -7.20 10.11 -13.85
N LYS A 163 -8.42 10.23 -14.36
CA LYS A 163 -8.67 10.63 -15.77
C LYS A 163 -8.20 12.07 -16.07
N GLU A 164 -8.32 12.94 -15.08
CA GLU A 164 -7.92 14.36 -15.16
C GLU A 164 -6.39 14.53 -14.94
N PHE A 165 -5.75 13.60 -14.24
CA PHE A 165 -4.34 13.66 -13.90
C PHE A 165 -3.48 13.32 -15.12
N LYS A 166 -2.72 14.30 -15.61
CA LYS A 166 -1.80 14.08 -16.74
C LYS A 166 -0.56 13.36 -16.21
N PHE A 167 -0.32 12.16 -16.70
CA PHE A 167 0.99 11.50 -16.57
C PHE A 167 2.01 12.35 -17.33
N GLN A 168 2.90 13.03 -16.62
CA GLN A 168 4.04 13.73 -17.19
C GLN A 168 5.17 12.75 -17.47
#